data_270a9fbc3bc87c2c5ce248618e6838fc
#
_entry.id   270a9fbc3bc87c2c5ce248618e6838fc
#
_cell.length_a   1.000
_cell.length_b   1.000
_cell.length_c   1.000
_cell.angle_alpha   90.00
_cell.angle_beta   90.00
_cell.angle_gamma   90.00
#
_symmetry.space_group_name_H-M   'P 1'
#
loop_
_entity.id
_entity.type
_entity.pdbx_description
1 polymer ?
#
loop_
_entity_poly.entity_id
_entity_poly.type
_entity_poly.pdbx_seq_one_letter_code
_entity_poly.pdbx_strand_id
1 'polypeptide(L)'
;IKLRFFNEGKLARKLENLQPFGEGPERIYITAKGSKEWPGYLCRSMLFRPGFGPVGVVLPDNAWHMGYCDIALNDSLRIVAVSRRGERDKDRTSIDRWAVTLKAGGWVEYSMWFSTYRGEWHAGLKKIFQEKYLYDIKAFNDSLFHRSDLSWMKETYIMLLQFAWDKKYYHYEKGKYTWYQSLFEYDSLTGGYDIFTLWPTWPRLGLDQRNQWDMYRDLPGGIDELRHQSDFAHRHAKKYFISYNPWDEGTRKEDHLKGMETLLRQIDADGVVLDSRGESSRELQ
;
A
#
# COMPACT_ATOMS: atom_id res chain seq x y z
N ILE A 1 0.69 -27.25 15.27
CA ILE A 1 1.01 -28.37 14.37
C ILE A 1 2.23 -27.98 13.55
N LYS A 2 3.18 -28.92 13.44
CA LYS A 2 4.32 -28.78 12.53
C LYS A 2 4.19 -29.79 11.40
N LEU A 3 4.39 -29.33 10.18
CA LEU A 3 4.31 -30.12 8.95
C LEU A 3 5.63 -29.96 8.20
N ARG A 4 6.28 -31.07 7.87
CA ARG A 4 7.49 -31.06 7.07
C ARG A 4 7.17 -31.69 5.72
N PHE A 5 7.42 -30.93 4.65
CA PHE A 5 7.30 -31.38 3.27
C PHE A 5 8.67 -31.77 2.76
N PHE A 6 8.77 -32.93 2.22
CA PHE A 6 10.00 -33.51 1.72
C PHE A 6 9.83 -33.92 0.25
N ASN A 7 10.79 -33.59 -0.59
CA ASN A 7 10.77 -34.02 -1.98
C ASN A 7 11.58 -35.33 -2.16
N GLU A 8 10.91 -36.44 -2.16
CA GLU A 8 11.51 -37.77 -2.40
C GLU A 8 11.76 -38.06 -3.90
N GLY A 9 11.24 -37.19 -4.78
CA GLY A 9 11.39 -37.34 -6.22
C GLY A 9 12.75 -36.87 -6.74
N LYS A 10 13.05 -37.24 -7.97
CA LYS A 10 14.29 -36.85 -8.65
C LYS A 10 14.22 -35.46 -9.31
N LEU A 11 13.01 -34.94 -9.55
CA LEU A 11 12.77 -33.63 -10.16
C LEU A 11 12.46 -32.61 -9.09
N ALA A 12 12.82 -31.35 -9.36
CA ALA A 12 12.41 -30.23 -8.50
C ALA A 12 10.89 -30.11 -8.46
N ARG A 13 10.35 -29.81 -7.29
CA ARG A 13 8.92 -29.61 -7.04
C ARG A 13 8.69 -28.23 -6.45
N LYS A 14 7.71 -27.52 -6.98
CA LYS A 14 7.23 -26.28 -6.42
C LYS A 14 6.12 -26.57 -5.43
N LEU A 15 6.26 -26.01 -4.22
CA LEU A 15 5.23 -26.02 -3.18
C LEU A 15 4.83 -24.58 -2.94
N GLU A 16 3.59 -24.24 -3.15
CA GLU A 16 3.05 -22.94 -2.81
C GLU A 16 2.91 -22.80 -1.29
N ASN A 17 2.84 -21.57 -0.80
CA ASN A 17 2.75 -21.34 0.63
C ASN A 17 1.48 -21.99 1.19
N LEU A 18 1.66 -22.73 2.27
CA LEU A 18 0.59 -23.46 2.91
C LEU A 18 -0.45 -22.51 3.49
N GLN A 19 -1.68 -22.63 3.04
CA GLN A 19 -2.82 -21.96 3.66
C GLN A 19 -3.55 -22.92 4.59
N PRO A 20 -3.89 -22.49 5.82
CA PRO A 20 -4.70 -23.30 6.70
C PRO A 20 -6.02 -23.67 6.04
N PHE A 21 -6.44 -24.92 6.20
CA PHE A 21 -7.67 -25.48 5.63
C PHE A 21 -7.74 -25.46 4.09
N GLY A 22 -6.59 -25.27 3.41
CA GLY A 22 -6.48 -25.29 1.96
C GLY A 22 -7.04 -24.06 1.26
N GLU A 23 -6.91 -24.01 -0.05
CA GLU A 23 -7.53 -23.04 -0.92
C GLU A 23 -8.74 -23.65 -1.64
N GLY A 24 -9.80 -22.88 -1.77
CA GLY A 24 -10.98 -23.23 -2.55
C GLY A 24 -11.49 -22.01 -3.32
N PRO A 25 -12.19 -22.22 -4.43
CA PRO A 25 -12.71 -21.11 -5.23
C PRO A 25 -13.73 -20.26 -4.46
N GLU A 26 -14.33 -20.81 -3.41
CA GLU A 26 -15.24 -20.10 -2.51
C GLU A 26 -14.53 -19.25 -1.44
N ARG A 27 -13.20 -19.28 -1.36
CA ARG A 27 -12.45 -18.48 -0.40
C ARG A 27 -12.26 -17.07 -0.88
N ILE A 28 -12.73 -16.15 -0.07
CA ILE A 28 -12.65 -14.72 -0.35
C ILE A 28 -11.47 -14.15 0.41
N TYR A 29 -10.63 -13.43 -0.30
CA TYR A 29 -9.62 -12.59 0.34
C TYR A 29 -10.30 -11.53 1.20
N ILE A 30 -9.64 -11.07 2.27
CA ILE A 30 -10.22 -10.12 3.21
C ILE A 30 -10.54 -8.82 2.51
N THR A 31 -11.73 -8.66 1.98
CA THR A 31 -12.12 -7.46 1.28
C THR A 31 -13.48 -6.92 1.69
N ALA A 32 -14.41 -7.76 2.07
CA ALA A 32 -15.75 -7.33 2.44
C ALA A 32 -16.45 -8.40 3.26
N LYS A 33 -17.59 -8.06 3.83
CA LYS A 33 -18.61 -9.03 4.20
C LYS A 33 -18.88 -9.88 2.97
N GLY A 34 -18.74 -11.16 3.09
CA GLY A 34 -19.02 -12.07 2.01
C GLY A 34 -20.39 -11.82 1.44
N SER A 35 -20.50 -11.80 0.13
CA SER A 35 -21.81 -11.72 -0.51
C SER A 35 -22.47 -13.10 -0.48
N LYS A 36 -23.79 -13.14 -0.52
CA LYS A 36 -24.55 -14.39 -0.62
C LYS A 36 -24.26 -15.17 -1.92
N GLU A 37 -23.65 -14.51 -2.88
CA GLU A 37 -23.30 -15.07 -4.20
C GLU A 37 -22.09 -16.00 -4.14
N TRP A 38 -21.34 -15.98 -3.03
CA TRP A 38 -20.13 -16.77 -2.87
C TRP A 38 -20.31 -17.76 -1.70
N PRO A 39 -20.39 -19.06 -1.96
CA PRO A 39 -20.55 -20.06 -0.90
C PRO A 39 -19.46 -19.99 0.19
N GLY A 40 -18.26 -19.55 -0.20
CA GLY A 40 -17.12 -19.36 0.69
C GLY A 40 -17.11 -18.04 1.46
N TYR A 41 -18.16 -17.28 1.47
CA TYR A 41 -18.21 -15.98 2.15
C TYR A 41 -17.95 -16.05 3.67
N LEU A 42 -18.15 -17.19 4.28
CA LEU A 42 -17.84 -17.44 5.68
C LEU A 42 -16.34 -17.68 5.93
N CYS A 43 -15.60 -17.94 4.88
CA CYS A 43 -14.17 -18.24 4.97
C CYS A 43 -13.36 -17.17 4.27
N ARG A 44 -12.31 -16.71 4.93
CA ARG A 44 -11.37 -15.70 4.42
C ARG A 44 -9.96 -16.19 4.55
N SER A 45 -9.21 -16.06 3.49
CA SER A 45 -7.79 -16.40 3.48
C SER A 45 -6.99 -15.38 2.68
N MET A 46 -5.78 -15.17 3.09
CA MET A 46 -4.82 -14.34 2.37
C MET A 46 -3.40 -14.77 2.67
N LEU A 47 -2.51 -14.46 1.76
CA LEU A 47 -1.07 -14.51 1.98
C LEU A 47 -0.57 -13.10 2.29
N PHE A 48 0.21 -12.98 3.35
CA PHE A 48 0.86 -11.74 3.71
C PHE A 48 2.26 -11.68 3.10
N ARG A 49 2.64 -10.50 2.68
CA ARG A 49 4.02 -10.18 2.33
C ARG A 49 4.42 -8.82 2.92
N PRO A 50 5.69 -8.59 3.24
CA PRO A 50 6.17 -7.28 3.67
C PRO A 50 5.81 -6.19 2.66
N GLY A 51 5.42 -5.02 3.15
CA GLY A 51 5.04 -3.88 2.33
C GLY A 51 3.67 -3.99 1.63
N PHE A 52 2.99 -5.13 1.73
CA PHE A 52 1.68 -5.36 1.10
C PHE A 52 0.73 -6.06 2.07
N GLY A 53 0.75 -5.65 3.32
CA GLY A 53 -0.22 -6.08 4.30
C GLY A 53 -1.49 -5.23 4.24
N PRO A 54 -2.59 -5.71 4.83
CA PRO A 54 -3.73 -4.84 5.03
C PRO A 54 -3.30 -3.68 5.94
N VAL A 55 -3.59 -2.46 5.49
CA VAL A 55 -3.48 -1.25 6.32
C VAL A 55 -2.04 -0.92 6.77
N GLY A 56 -1.09 -0.80 5.86
CA GLY A 56 0.22 -0.18 6.15
C GLY A 56 1.02 -0.76 7.33
N VAL A 57 0.65 -1.94 7.79
CA VAL A 57 1.39 -2.63 8.84
C VAL A 57 2.70 -3.14 8.26
N VAL A 58 3.82 -2.70 8.80
CA VAL A 58 5.13 -3.28 8.49
C VAL A 58 5.17 -4.67 9.07
N LEU A 59 5.07 -5.67 8.20
CA LEU A 59 5.19 -7.05 8.61
C LEU A 59 6.67 -7.43 8.74
N PRO A 60 7.03 -8.30 9.70
CA PRO A 60 8.38 -8.85 9.78
C PRO A 60 8.78 -9.54 8.48
N ASP A 61 10.08 -9.56 8.16
CA ASP A 61 10.60 -10.19 6.94
C ASP A 61 10.11 -11.64 6.72
N ASN A 62 9.88 -12.37 7.80
CA ASN A 62 9.36 -13.72 7.76
C ASN A 62 7.86 -13.80 7.47
N ALA A 63 7.14 -12.70 7.40
CA ALA A 63 5.71 -12.66 7.08
C ALA A 63 5.39 -13.07 5.64
N TRP A 64 6.37 -13.02 4.74
CA TRP A 64 6.25 -13.55 3.37
C TRP A 64 5.83 -15.02 3.31
N HIS A 65 5.96 -15.70 4.42
CA HIS A 65 5.77 -17.13 4.54
C HIS A 65 4.50 -17.47 5.30
N MET A 66 3.62 -16.50 5.49
CA MET A 66 2.45 -16.66 6.32
C MET A 66 1.19 -16.78 5.46
N GLY A 67 0.43 -17.83 5.73
CA GLY A 67 -0.95 -17.96 5.26
C GLY A 67 -1.91 -17.72 6.43
N TYR A 68 -2.94 -16.95 6.19
CA TYR A 68 -3.99 -16.65 7.17
C TYR A 68 -5.33 -17.13 6.66
N CYS A 69 -6.13 -17.69 7.56
CA CYS A 69 -7.50 -18.08 7.28
C CYS A 69 -8.40 -17.74 8.46
N ASP A 70 -9.57 -17.22 8.15
CA ASP A 70 -10.64 -16.96 9.10
C ASP A 70 -11.93 -17.62 8.62
N ILE A 71 -12.56 -18.40 9.47
CA ILE A 71 -13.79 -19.15 9.18
C ILE A 71 -14.85 -18.82 10.21
N ALA A 72 -16.01 -18.40 9.79
CA ALA A 72 -17.18 -18.33 10.67
C ALA A 72 -17.78 -19.74 10.86
N LEU A 73 -17.83 -20.20 12.09
CA LEU A 73 -18.47 -21.47 12.46
C LEU A 73 -19.98 -21.30 12.67
N ASN A 74 -20.34 -20.15 13.22
CA ASN A 74 -21.72 -19.68 13.37
C ASN A 74 -21.72 -18.14 13.55
N ASP A 75 -22.86 -17.56 13.87
CA ASP A 75 -23.01 -16.10 13.99
C ASP A 75 -22.13 -15.46 15.07
N SER A 76 -21.72 -16.21 16.08
CA SER A 76 -20.96 -15.69 17.21
C SER A 76 -19.54 -16.28 17.36
N LEU A 77 -19.27 -17.42 16.76
CA LEU A 77 -18.03 -18.15 16.93
C LEU A 77 -17.28 -18.28 15.61
N ARG A 78 -16.02 -17.94 15.64
CA ARG A 78 -15.12 -18.03 14.50
C ARG A 78 -13.86 -18.80 14.85
N ILE A 79 -13.21 -19.34 13.85
CA ILE A 79 -11.88 -19.92 13.97
C ILE A 79 -10.93 -19.12 13.10
N VAL A 80 -9.77 -18.82 13.66
CA VAL A 80 -8.67 -18.18 12.96
C VAL A 80 -7.47 -19.11 12.95
N ALA A 81 -6.78 -19.15 11.83
CA ALA A 81 -5.58 -19.96 11.69
C ALA A 81 -4.49 -19.19 10.93
N VAL A 82 -3.27 -19.50 11.25
CA VAL A 82 -2.09 -19.00 10.54
C VAL A 82 -1.09 -20.12 10.35
N SER A 83 -0.53 -20.19 9.16
CA SER A 83 0.63 -21.02 8.86
C SER A 83 1.85 -20.14 8.61
N ARG A 84 3.01 -20.59 9.04
CA ARG A 84 4.28 -19.91 8.79
C ARG A 84 5.30 -20.91 8.29
N ARG A 85 6.00 -20.52 7.24
CA ARG A 85 7.17 -21.23 6.78
C ARG A 85 8.28 -21.09 7.84
N GLY A 86 8.85 -22.21 8.26
CA GLY A 86 9.90 -22.29 9.25
C GLY A 86 11.24 -22.69 8.63
N GLU A 87 11.85 -23.67 9.23
CA GLU A 87 13.15 -24.20 8.81
C GLU A 87 13.08 -24.90 7.44
N ARG A 88 14.21 -25.00 6.79
CA ARG A 88 14.36 -25.66 5.50
C ARG A 88 15.78 -26.16 5.28
N ASP A 89 15.94 -27.07 4.36
CA ASP A 89 17.22 -27.36 3.73
C ASP A 89 17.64 -26.21 2.82
N LYS A 90 18.61 -25.40 3.26
CA LYS A 90 19.05 -24.19 2.54
C LYS A 90 19.70 -24.50 1.19
N ASP A 91 20.34 -25.65 1.05
CA ASP A 91 21.09 -26.01 -0.15
C ASP A 91 20.19 -26.57 -1.27
N ARG A 92 19.10 -27.21 -0.85
CA ARG A 92 18.16 -27.89 -1.75
C ARG A 92 16.80 -27.22 -1.86
N THR A 93 16.69 -26.02 -1.28
CA THR A 93 15.41 -25.31 -1.24
C THR A 93 15.62 -23.85 -1.60
N SER A 94 15.00 -23.39 -2.67
CA SER A 94 14.93 -21.98 -3.03
C SER A 94 13.57 -21.40 -2.65
N ILE A 95 13.55 -20.11 -2.30
CA ILE A 95 12.37 -19.42 -1.85
C ILE A 95 11.95 -18.38 -2.89
N ASP A 96 10.70 -18.43 -3.28
CA ASP A 96 9.97 -17.37 -3.97
C ASP A 96 9.02 -16.66 -2.99
N ARG A 97 8.40 -15.57 -3.44
CA ARG A 97 7.41 -14.85 -2.63
C ARG A 97 6.31 -15.73 -2.05
N TRP A 98 5.73 -16.57 -2.90
CA TRP A 98 4.52 -17.35 -2.60
C TRP A 98 4.76 -18.84 -2.62
N ALA A 99 6.01 -19.26 -2.81
CA ALA A 99 6.31 -20.64 -3.04
C ALA A 99 7.72 -21.01 -2.57
N VAL A 100 7.93 -22.30 -2.49
CA VAL A 100 9.24 -22.91 -2.24
C VAL A 100 9.48 -23.94 -3.33
N THR A 101 10.65 -23.89 -3.93
CA THR A 101 11.08 -24.97 -4.85
C THR A 101 12.00 -25.91 -4.09
N LEU A 102 11.57 -27.16 -4.00
CA LEU A 102 12.32 -28.25 -3.38
C LEU A 102 13.03 -29.05 -4.47
N LYS A 103 14.36 -29.02 -4.49
CA LYS A 103 15.16 -29.97 -5.28
C LYS A 103 15.01 -31.38 -4.73
N ALA A 104 15.52 -32.38 -5.43
CA ALA A 104 15.56 -33.76 -4.95
C ALA A 104 16.18 -33.85 -3.55
N GLY A 105 15.51 -34.47 -2.61
CA GLY A 105 15.93 -34.56 -1.22
C GLY A 105 15.77 -33.28 -0.38
N GLY A 106 15.28 -32.19 -0.97
CA GLY A 106 15.03 -30.95 -0.23
C GLY A 106 13.78 -31.00 0.64
N TRP A 107 13.75 -30.20 1.67
CA TRP A 107 12.60 -30.14 2.58
C TRP A 107 12.35 -28.72 3.11
N VAL A 108 11.10 -28.48 3.52
CA VAL A 108 10.65 -27.27 4.20
C VAL A 108 9.67 -27.62 5.30
N GLU A 109 9.75 -26.91 6.42
CA GLU A 109 8.81 -27.04 7.53
C GLU A 109 7.85 -25.86 7.54
N TYR A 110 6.58 -26.16 7.84
CA TYR A 110 5.56 -25.15 8.15
C TYR A 110 5.02 -25.42 9.56
N SER A 111 4.85 -24.37 10.32
CA SER A 111 4.08 -24.41 11.56
C SER A 111 2.70 -23.82 11.32
N MET A 112 1.68 -24.51 11.83
CA MET A 112 0.30 -24.06 11.77
C MET A 112 -0.23 -23.86 13.18
N TRP A 113 -0.86 -22.75 13.40
CA TRP A 113 -1.56 -22.39 14.64
C TRP A 113 -3.00 -22.02 14.31
N PHE A 114 -3.92 -22.34 15.23
CA PHE A 114 -5.32 -21.95 15.12
C PHE A 114 -5.93 -21.75 16.50
N SER A 115 -6.95 -20.93 16.57
CA SER A 115 -7.69 -20.61 17.78
C SER A 115 -9.11 -20.19 17.45
N THR A 116 -10.00 -20.36 18.40
CA THR A 116 -11.35 -19.80 18.31
C THR A 116 -11.41 -18.42 18.94
N TYR A 117 -12.34 -17.62 18.47
CA TYR A 117 -12.60 -16.28 18.99
C TYR A 117 -14.03 -15.84 18.69
N ARG A 118 -14.46 -14.74 19.31
CA ARG A 118 -15.76 -14.11 19.05
C ARG A 118 -15.55 -12.72 18.44
N GLY A 119 -16.53 -12.26 17.67
CA GLY A 119 -16.49 -10.96 17.00
C GLY A 119 -16.14 -11.05 15.52
N GLU A 120 -15.83 -9.91 14.92
CA GLU A 120 -15.51 -9.81 13.51
C GLU A 120 -14.07 -10.29 13.21
N TRP A 121 -13.77 -10.60 11.97
CA TRP A 121 -12.47 -11.14 11.53
C TRP A 121 -11.25 -10.31 11.97
N HIS A 122 -11.42 -8.99 12.16
CA HIS A 122 -10.37 -8.12 12.69
C HIS A 122 -9.90 -8.55 14.08
N ALA A 123 -10.82 -9.03 14.93
CA ALA A 123 -10.46 -9.54 16.26
C ALA A 123 -9.58 -10.80 16.17
N GLY A 124 -9.87 -11.68 15.21
CA GLY A 124 -9.04 -12.85 14.93
C GLY A 124 -7.66 -12.48 14.43
N LEU A 125 -7.57 -11.52 13.52
CA LEU A 125 -6.30 -11.03 13.02
C LEU A 125 -5.46 -10.42 14.15
N LYS A 126 -6.06 -9.53 14.96
CA LYS A 126 -5.41 -8.95 16.14
C LYS A 126 -4.89 -10.03 17.10
N LYS A 127 -5.68 -11.06 17.35
CA LYS A 127 -5.28 -12.20 18.19
C LYS A 127 -4.03 -12.89 17.66
N ILE A 128 -3.94 -13.12 16.34
CA ILE A 128 -2.75 -13.71 15.72
C ILE A 128 -1.53 -12.80 15.92
N PHE A 129 -1.65 -11.52 15.65
CA PHE A 129 -0.54 -10.59 15.83
C PHE A 129 -0.02 -10.58 17.26
N GLN A 130 -0.93 -10.57 18.23
CA GLN A 130 -0.58 -10.55 19.65
C GLN A 130 0.02 -11.87 20.12
N GLU A 131 -0.63 -13.01 19.82
CA GLU A 131 -0.22 -14.31 20.37
C GLU A 131 0.93 -14.96 19.60
N LYS A 132 1.14 -14.56 18.34
CA LYS A 132 2.24 -15.10 17.51
C LYS A 132 3.41 -14.14 17.37
N TYR A 133 3.36 -13.00 18.06
CA TYR A 133 4.44 -12.03 18.05
C TYR A 133 4.89 -11.65 16.64
N LEU A 134 3.91 -11.55 15.73
CA LEU A 134 4.19 -11.18 14.35
C LEU A 134 4.64 -9.72 14.28
N TYR A 135 4.12 -8.92 15.19
CA TYR A 135 4.49 -7.54 15.39
C TYR A 135 4.26 -7.20 16.87
N ASP A 136 5.18 -6.48 17.48
CA ASP A 136 4.99 -5.96 18.83
C ASP A 136 4.07 -4.76 18.81
N ILE A 137 2.77 -5.02 18.91
CA ILE A 137 1.74 -3.96 18.89
C ILE A 137 1.93 -2.99 20.07
N LYS A 138 2.55 -3.43 21.17
CA LYS A 138 2.82 -2.55 22.33
C LYS A 138 3.96 -1.58 22.08
N ALA A 139 4.89 -1.97 21.20
CA ALA A 139 6.00 -1.11 20.78
C ALA A 139 5.63 -0.24 19.55
N PHE A 140 4.41 -0.38 19.02
CA PHE A 140 3.96 0.46 17.91
C PHE A 140 3.85 1.90 18.36
N ASN A 141 4.61 2.77 17.74
CA ASN A 141 4.51 4.20 17.96
C ASN A 141 3.34 4.77 17.13
N ASP A 142 2.23 5.02 17.78
CA ASP A 142 1.03 5.57 17.16
C ASP A 142 0.92 7.10 17.32
N SER A 143 1.98 7.76 17.77
CA SER A 143 1.98 9.20 18.04
C SER A 143 1.55 10.04 16.83
N LEU A 144 1.90 9.60 15.61
CA LEU A 144 1.49 10.28 14.38
C LEU A 144 -0.03 10.27 14.17
N PHE A 145 -0.74 9.23 14.63
CA PHE A 145 -2.20 9.14 14.53
C PHE A 145 -2.92 10.07 15.51
N HIS A 146 -2.21 10.57 16.52
CA HIS A 146 -2.72 11.46 17.55
C HIS A 146 -2.33 12.93 17.33
N ARG A 147 -1.61 13.22 16.28
CA ARG A 147 -1.26 14.61 15.92
C ARG A 147 -2.50 15.38 15.53
N SER A 148 -2.70 16.52 16.19
CA SER A 148 -3.84 17.40 15.94
C SER A 148 -3.80 18.05 14.56
N ASP A 149 -2.61 18.36 14.05
CA ASP A 149 -2.39 18.94 12.72
C ASP A 149 -2.67 17.96 11.57
N LEU A 150 -2.76 16.65 11.86
CA LEU A 150 -3.14 15.59 10.91
C LEU A 150 -4.59 15.12 11.11
N SER A 151 -5.35 15.70 12.02
CA SER A 151 -6.72 15.27 12.32
C SER A 151 -7.65 15.34 11.11
N TRP A 152 -7.42 16.26 10.20
CA TRP A 152 -8.16 16.41 8.95
C TRP A 152 -8.17 15.14 8.09
N MET A 153 -7.14 14.28 8.20
CA MET A 153 -7.07 13.02 7.43
C MET A 153 -8.22 12.06 7.74
N LYS A 154 -8.85 12.18 8.91
CA LYS A 154 -9.99 11.34 9.31
C LYS A 154 -11.28 11.68 8.56
N GLU A 155 -11.34 12.86 7.97
CA GLU A 155 -12.51 13.40 7.27
C GLU A 155 -12.25 13.53 5.75
N THR A 156 -11.14 12.96 5.29
CA THR A 156 -10.70 13.03 3.89
C THR A 156 -11.02 11.73 3.19
N TYR A 157 -11.85 11.77 2.16
CA TYR A 157 -12.34 10.59 1.45
C TYR A 157 -12.05 10.58 -0.05
N ILE A 158 -11.93 11.77 -0.67
CA ILE A 158 -11.80 11.90 -2.11
C ILE A 158 -10.52 12.65 -2.47
N MET A 159 -9.65 12.01 -3.22
CA MET A 159 -8.45 12.61 -3.80
C MET A 159 -8.58 12.68 -5.31
N LEU A 160 -8.42 13.87 -5.88
CA LEU A 160 -8.32 14.07 -7.31
C LEU A 160 -6.84 14.02 -7.73
N LEU A 161 -6.49 13.06 -8.56
CA LEU A 161 -5.21 13.02 -9.26
C LEU A 161 -5.35 13.76 -10.60
N GLN A 162 -4.78 14.95 -10.70
CA GLN A 162 -4.88 15.79 -11.89
C GLN A 162 -3.57 15.76 -12.66
N PHE A 163 -3.62 15.31 -13.89
CA PHE A 163 -2.46 15.32 -14.77
C PHE A 163 -2.09 16.74 -15.19
N ALA A 164 -0.80 17.07 -15.12
CA ALA A 164 -0.29 18.39 -15.48
C ALA A 164 -0.51 18.75 -16.97
N TRP A 165 -0.65 17.75 -17.84
CA TRP A 165 -0.92 17.93 -19.27
C TRP A 165 -2.40 17.92 -19.62
N ASP A 166 -3.29 17.78 -18.67
CA ASP A 166 -4.72 17.81 -18.91
C ASP A 166 -5.20 19.26 -19.12
N LYS A 167 -6.08 19.45 -20.07
CA LYS A 167 -6.70 20.76 -20.34
C LYS A 167 -7.57 21.26 -19.17
N LYS A 168 -7.98 20.39 -18.27
CA LYS A 168 -8.64 20.76 -17.00
C LYS A 168 -7.67 21.31 -15.96
N TYR A 169 -6.37 21.15 -16.19
CA TYR A 169 -5.34 21.76 -15.37
C TYR A 169 -4.75 22.99 -16.04
N TYR A 170 -4.21 22.82 -17.26
CA TYR A 170 -3.59 23.89 -18.03
C TYR A 170 -3.98 23.84 -19.49
N HIS A 171 -4.50 24.95 -20.03
CA HIS A 171 -4.90 25.05 -21.41
C HIS A 171 -3.79 25.69 -22.24
N TYR A 172 -2.99 24.89 -22.92
CA TYR A 172 -1.79 25.30 -23.65
C TYR A 172 -2.07 26.37 -24.70
N GLU A 173 -3.12 26.20 -25.52
CA GLU A 173 -3.47 27.13 -26.58
C GLU A 173 -3.87 28.52 -26.06
N LYS A 174 -4.35 28.58 -24.82
CA LYS A 174 -4.76 29.83 -24.18
C LYS A 174 -3.72 30.35 -23.19
N GLY A 175 -2.65 29.59 -22.92
CA GLY A 175 -1.59 29.94 -22.02
C GLY A 175 -2.05 30.20 -20.58
N LYS A 176 -3.07 29.45 -20.10
CA LYS A 176 -3.63 29.72 -18.78
C LYS A 176 -4.04 28.44 -18.02
N TYR A 177 -3.96 28.53 -16.73
CA TYR A 177 -4.50 27.51 -15.83
C TYR A 177 -6.02 27.52 -15.85
N THR A 178 -6.62 26.37 -16.08
CA THR A 178 -8.05 26.10 -16.03
C THR A 178 -8.46 25.40 -14.74
N TRP A 179 -7.49 24.93 -13.96
CA TRP A 179 -7.68 24.26 -12.71
C TRP A 179 -8.54 25.04 -11.72
N TYR A 180 -8.34 26.34 -11.61
CA TYR A 180 -9.13 27.21 -10.74
C TYR A 180 -10.63 27.14 -11.03
N GLN A 181 -11.00 27.04 -12.29
CA GLN A 181 -12.39 26.89 -12.70
C GLN A 181 -12.87 25.44 -12.53
N SER A 182 -12.02 24.46 -12.83
CA SER A 182 -12.38 23.05 -12.74
C SER A 182 -12.69 22.62 -11.32
N LEU A 183 -12.10 23.24 -10.29
CA LEU A 183 -12.44 22.99 -8.90
C LEU A 183 -13.94 23.18 -8.64
N PHE A 184 -14.50 24.29 -9.09
CA PHE A 184 -15.93 24.59 -8.93
C PHE A 184 -16.81 23.68 -9.79
N GLU A 185 -16.33 23.27 -10.97
CA GLU A 185 -17.02 22.32 -11.82
C GLU A 185 -17.14 20.96 -11.12
N TYR A 186 -16.08 20.46 -10.49
CA TYR A 186 -16.10 19.21 -9.72
C TYR A 186 -17.03 19.31 -8.51
N ASP A 187 -16.96 20.42 -7.76
CA ASP A 187 -17.87 20.64 -6.63
C ASP A 187 -19.33 20.57 -7.07
N SER A 188 -19.66 21.15 -8.22
CA SER A 188 -21.03 21.14 -8.78
C SER A 188 -21.48 19.76 -9.30
N LEU A 189 -20.56 19.00 -9.93
CA LEU A 189 -20.90 17.75 -10.60
C LEU A 189 -20.92 16.54 -9.66
N THR A 190 -19.99 16.51 -8.70
CA THR A 190 -19.75 15.30 -7.88
C THR A 190 -19.73 15.56 -6.38
N GLY A 191 -19.95 16.80 -5.95
CA GLY A 191 -19.76 17.21 -4.56
C GLY A 191 -18.31 17.52 -4.22
N GLY A 192 -17.42 17.53 -5.23
CA GLY A 192 -16.03 17.94 -5.07
C GLY A 192 -15.06 16.84 -4.65
N TYR A 193 -13.92 17.27 -4.15
CA TYR A 193 -12.86 16.44 -3.62
C TYR A 193 -12.23 17.13 -2.41
N ASP A 194 -11.56 16.35 -1.56
CA ASP A 194 -10.91 16.85 -0.35
C ASP A 194 -9.45 17.23 -0.61
N ILE A 195 -8.78 16.43 -1.44
CA ILE A 195 -7.38 16.61 -1.80
C ILE A 195 -7.25 16.78 -3.30
N PHE A 196 -6.56 17.83 -3.71
CA PHE A 196 -6.04 17.98 -5.06
C PHE A 196 -4.60 17.47 -5.09
N THR A 197 -4.27 16.61 -6.04
CA THR A 197 -2.91 16.12 -6.25
C THR A 197 -2.46 16.42 -7.66
N LEU A 198 -1.40 17.19 -7.78
CA LEU A 198 -0.77 17.44 -9.06
C LEU A 198 0.11 16.26 -9.45
N TRP A 199 -0.18 15.69 -10.62
CA TRP A 199 0.58 14.61 -11.21
C TRP A 199 1.39 15.13 -12.38
N PRO A 200 2.73 15.25 -12.26
CA PRO A 200 3.58 15.77 -13.33
C PRO A 200 3.73 14.75 -14.45
N THR A 201 4.44 15.15 -15.50
CA THR A 201 4.73 14.29 -16.64
C THR A 201 5.88 13.37 -16.32
N TRP A 202 5.62 12.09 -16.23
CA TRP A 202 6.61 11.03 -16.33
C TRP A 202 5.96 9.77 -16.93
N PRO A 203 6.70 8.88 -17.51
CA PRO A 203 8.14 8.91 -17.75
C PRO A 203 8.50 10.03 -18.73
N ARG A 204 9.71 10.53 -18.62
CA ARG A 204 10.23 11.60 -19.48
C ARG A 204 10.59 11.14 -20.89
N LEU A 205 10.25 9.95 -21.25
CA LEU A 205 10.47 9.35 -22.58
C LEU A 205 11.94 9.38 -23.05
N GLY A 206 12.90 9.55 -22.14
CA GLY A 206 14.33 9.59 -22.44
C GLY A 206 14.81 10.84 -23.17
N LEU A 207 13.94 11.81 -23.44
CA LEU A 207 14.27 13.04 -24.17
C LEU A 207 14.57 14.22 -23.25
N ASP A 208 14.16 14.12 -22.02
CA ASP A 208 14.25 15.19 -21.03
C ASP A 208 15.29 14.83 -19.97
N GLN A 209 16.18 15.80 -19.69
CA GLN A 209 17.24 15.61 -18.69
C GLN A 209 16.85 16.12 -17.29
N ARG A 210 15.67 16.66 -17.15
CA ARG A 210 15.16 17.13 -15.86
C ARG A 210 14.90 15.97 -14.92
N ASN A 211 15.03 16.20 -13.62
CA ASN A 211 14.51 15.29 -12.61
C ASN A 211 13.02 15.58 -12.32
N GLN A 212 12.39 14.79 -11.46
CA GLN A 212 10.97 14.96 -11.14
C GLN A 212 10.66 16.33 -10.49
N TRP A 213 11.59 16.89 -9.72
CA TRP A 213 11.39 18.19 -9.07
C TRP A 213 11.50 19.33 -10.07
N ASP A 214 12.31 19.19 -11.11
CA ASP A 214 12.38 20.15 -12.21
C ASP A 214 11.07 20.22 -12.99
N MET A 215 10.34 19.08 -13.09
CA MET A 215 9.02 19.08 -13.72
C MET A 215 8.06 20.06 -13.06
N TYR A 216 8.10 20.16 -11.71
CA TYR A 216 7.30 21.13 -10.98
C TYR A 216 7.81 22.56 -11.17
N ARG A 217 9.13 22.77 -11.09
CA ARG A 217 9.76 24.09 -11.23
C ARG A 217 9.55 24.71 -12.61
N ASP A 218 9.45 23.88 -13.63
CA ASP A 218 9.32 24.28 -15.02
C ASP A 218 7.86 24.37 -15.51
N LEU A 219 6.88 24.10 -14.65
CA LEU A 219 5.49 24.40 -14.98
C LEU A 219 5.31 25.92 -15.20
N PRO A 220 4.38 26.33 -16.07
CA PRO A 220 4.13 27.76 -16.31
C PRO A 220 3.93 28.54 -15.01
N GLY A 221 4.72 29.59 -14.79
CA GLY A 221 4.73 30.37 -13.55
C GLY A 221 5.56 29.76 -12.42
N GLY A 222 6.06 28.53 -12.57
CA GLY A 222 6.99 27.87 -11.64
C GLY A 222 6.48 27.74 -10.21
N ILE A 223 7.40 27.85 -9.26
CA ILE A 223 7.11 27.68 -7.83
C ILE A 223 6.09 28.71 -7.31
N ASP A 224 6.14 29.95 -7.81
CA ASP A 224 5.23 31.01 -7.37
C ASP A 224 3.78 30.68 -7.75
N GLU A 225 3.57 30.15 -8.95
CA GLU A 225 2.25 29.71 -9.37
C GLU A 225 1.77 28.50 -8.57
N LEU A 226 2.64 27.52 -8.33
CA LEU A 226 2.28 26.35 -7.50
C LEU A 226 1.94 26.76 -6.08
N ARG A 227 2.66 27.72 -5.51
CA ARG A 227 2.34 28.32 -4.21
C ARG A 227 0.96 29.00 -4.25
N HIS A 228 0.68 29.77 -5.28
CA HIS A 228 -0.62 30.39 -5.47
C HIS A 228 -1.75 29.36 -5.57
N GLN A 229 -1.51 28.24 -6.25
CA GLN A 229 -2.48 27.14 -6.34
C GLN A 229 -2.72 26.48 -4.97
N SER A 230 -1.67 26.23 -4.21
CA SER A 230 -1.80 25.71 -2.85
C SER A 230 -2.60 26.65 -1.96
N ASP A 231 -2.27 27.93 -1.97
CA ASP A 231 -3.02 28.96 -1.23
C ASP A 231 -4.49 29.05 -1.66
N PHE A 232 -4.75 28.85 -2.97
CA PHE A 232 -6.11 28.81 -3.49
C PHE A 232 -6.87 27.59 -3.00
N ALA A 233 -6.24 26.40 -3.03
CA ALA A 233 -6.83 25.18 -2.50
C ALA A 233 -7.21 25.34 -1.01
N HIS A 234 -6.29 25.87 -0.21
CA HIS A 234 -6.52 26.09 1.23
C HIS A 234 -7.70 27.04 1.50
N ARG A 235 -7.82 28.11 0.72
CA ARG A 235 -8.99 29.04 0.82
C ARG A 235 -10.33 28.37 0.51
N HIS A 236 -10.32 27.25 -0.23
CA HIS A 236 -11.51 26.49 -0.57
C HIS A 236 -11.62 25.18 0.24
N ALA A 237 -10.96 25.13 1.40
CA ALA A 237 -10.94 23.96 2.30
C ALA A 237 -10.48 22.66 1.63
N LYS A 238 -9.60 22.77 0.64
CA LYS A 238 -8.97 21.62 -0.02
C LYS A 238 -7.51 21.50 0.43
N LYS A 239 -6.98 20.28 0.38
CA LYS A 239 -5.56 20.00 0.58
C LYS A 239 -4.85 19.98 -0.76
N TYR A 240 -3.60 20.42 -0.80
CA TYR A 240 -2.78 20.45 -2.00
C TYR A 240 -1.61 19.49 -1.87
N PHE A 241 -1.57 18.48 -2.74
CA PHE A 241 -0.54 17.43 -2.77
C PHE A 241 0.25 17.48 -4.06
N ILE A 242 1.48 17.01 -3.97
CA ILE A 242 2.32 16.67 -5.12
C ILE A 242 2.48 15.16 -5.20
N SER A 243 3.12 14.66 -6.24
CA SER A 243 3.43 13.24 -6.42
C SER A 243 4.93 13.00 -6.44
N TYR A 244 5.34 11.87 -5.92
CA TYR A 244 6.71 11.40 -5.89
C TYR A 244 6.85 10.05 -6.55
N ASN A 245 7.77 9.93 -7.51
CA ASN A 245 8.13 8.68 -8.15
C ASN A 245 9.53 8.26 -7.72
N PRO A 246 9.67 7.18 -6.94
CA PRO A 246 10.98 6.70 -6.49
C PRO A 246 11.85 6.11 -7.62
N TRP A 247 11.25 5.84 -8.78
CA TRP A 247 11.91 5.27 -9.96
C TRP A 247 12.33 6.32 -10.97
N ASP A 248 12.19 7.60 -10.63
CA ASP A 248 12.65 8.66 -11.51
C ASP A 248 14.17 8.75 -11.50
N GLU A 249 14.79 8.20 -12.53
CA GLU A 249 16.24 8.24 -12.78
C GLU A 249 16.63 9.49 -13.57
N GLY A 250 16.17 10.65 -13.15
CA GLY A 250 16.54 11.91 -13.76
C GLY A 250 18.04 12.10 -13.88
N THR A 251 18.47 12.65 -15.01
CA THR A 251 19.90 12.88 -15.28
C THR A 251 20.48 13.96 -14.39
N ARG A 252 19.68 14.92 -13.97
CA ARG A 252 20.09 15.90 -12.97
C ARG A 252 20.04 15.29 -11.59
N LYS A 253 21.21 15.11 -10.99
CA LYS A 253 21.32 14.56 -9.66
C LYS A 253 20.84 15.57 -8.61
N GLU A 254 19.87 15.17 -7.87
CA GLU A 254 19.34 15.86 -6.69
C GLU A 254 18.93 14.77 -5.69
N ASP A 255 19.20 15.01 -4.40
CA ASP A 255 18.67 14.12 -3.38
C ASP A 255 17.15 14.15 -3.38
N HIS A 256 16.54 13.00 -3.57
CA HIS A 256 15.09 12.91 -3.79
C HIS A 256 14.29 13.40 -2.58
N LEU A 257 14.70 13.02 -1.38
CA LEU A 257 13.96 13.40 -0.17
C LEU A 257 14.13 14.87 0.15
N LYS A 258 15.36 15.38 -0.01
CA LYS A 258 15.66 16.80 0.20
C LYS A 258 14.97 17.68 -0.86
N GLY A 259 14.93 17.22 -2.10
CA GLY A 259 14.20 17.90 -3.19
C GLY A 259 12.71 17.96 -2.89
N MET A 260 12.12 16.84 -2.44
CA MET A 260 10.74 16.76 -2.03
C MET A 260 10.43 17.71 -0.86
N GLU A 261 11.21 17.65 0.21
CA GLU A 261 11.04 18.52 1.38
C GLU A 261 11.12 20.00 0.99
N THR A 262 12.10 20.36 0.15
CA THR A 262 12.29 21.72 -0.32
C THR A 262 11.06 22.20 -1.09
N LEU A 263 10.58 21.39 -2.04
CA LEU A 263 9.41 21.72 -2.84
C LEU A 263 8.16 21.86 -1.98
N LEU A 264 7.88 20.90 -1.10
CA LEU A 264 6.73 20.95 -0.19
C LEU A 264 6.71 22.25 0.63
N ARG A 265 7.86 22.66 1.18
CA ARG A 265 7.99 23.90 1.96
C ARG A 265 7.79 25.15 1.10
N GLN A 266 8.35 25.17 -0.10
CA GLN A 266 8.26 26.33 -1.00
C GLN A 266 6.83 26.61 -1.43
N ILE A 267 6.08 25.57 -1.75
CA ILE A 267 4.71 25.69 -2.25
C ILE A 267 3.65 25.52 -1.16
N ASP A 268 4.05 25.24 0.10
CA ASP A 268 3.15 24.98 1.22
C ASP A 268 2.16 23.83 0.94
N ALA A 269 2.66 22.77 0.35
CA ALA A 269 1.84 21.59 0.10
C ALA A 269 1.62 20.79 1.37
N ASP A 270 0.44 20.20 1.51
CA ASP A 270 0.03 19.43 2.68
C ASP A 270 0.57 18.01 2.69
N GLY A 271 1.02 17.51 1.56
CA GLY A 271 1.50 16.15 1.48
C GLY A 271 1.94 15.70 0.09
N VAL A 272 2.22 14.41 0.00
CA VAL A 272 2.74 13.77 -1.21
C VAL A 272 2.08 12.42 -1.45
N VAL A 273 1.79 12.12 -2.70
CA VAL A 273 1.40 10.77 -3.15
C VAL A 273 2.66 10.02 -3.54
N LEU A 274 2.90 8.90 -2.91
CA LEU A 274 4.03 8.01 -3.20
C LEU A 274 3.63 7.03 -4.31
N ASP A 275 4.05 7.34 -5.54
CA ASP A 275 3.73 6.48 -6.68
C ASP A 275 4.55 5.21 -6.69
N SER A 276 3.91 4.08 -7.05
CA SER A 276 4.54 2.76 -7.22
C SER A 276 5.35 2.28 -6.02
N ARG A 277 5.13 2.81 -4.84
CA ARG A 277 5.83 2.46 -3.61
C ARG A 277 5.09 1.33 -2.89
N GLY A 278 5.66 0.14 -2.92
CA GLY A 278 5.14 -0.99 -2.16
C GLY A 278 5.61 -1.06 -0.71
N GLU A 279 6.58 -0.22 -0.35
CA GLU A 279 7.20 -0.15 0.97
C GLU A 279 7.80 1.24 1.18
N SER A 280 8.00 1.60 2.43
CA SER A 280 8.58 2.89 2.82
C SER A 280 9.97 2.66 3.43
N SER A 281 10.92 3.54 3.14
CA SER A 281 12.19 3.57 3.85
C SER A 281 12.03 4.29 5.20
N ARG A 282 13.01 4.11 6.09
CA ARG A 282 13.01 4.84 7.37
C ARG A 282 13.14 6.35 7.19
N GLU A 283 13.82 6.76 6.14
CA GLU A 283 14.01 8.17 5.81
C GLU A 283 12.71 8.84 5.34
N LEU A 284 11.75 8.06 4.84
CA LEU A 284 10.42 8.54 4.45
C LEU A 284 9.42 8.56 5.61
N GLN A 285 9.71 7.85 6.69
CA GLN A 285 8.88 7.83 7.90
C GLN A 285 9.18 9.00 8.81
#